data_b914b28174b3f87268cb065624d6c2ad
#
_entry.id   b914b28174b3f87268cb065624d6c2ad
#
_cell.length_a   1.000
_cell.length_b   1.000
_cell.length_c   1.000
_cell.angle_alpha   90.00
_cell.angle_beta   90.00
_cell.angle_gamma   90.00
#
_symmetry.space_group_name_H-M   'P 1'
#
loop_
_entity.id
_entity.type
_entity.pdbx_description
1 polymer ?
#
loop_
_entity_poly.entity_id
_entity_poly.type
_entity_poly.pdbx_seq_one_letter_code
_entity_poly.pdbx_strand_id
1 'polypeptide(L)'
;MDNAAGDQNIDNTVVAQAVAAAIDEIYDRTGQDSILVTHSQGGLPGWEVPLYTDHVAAIVAIEPGGAAAVDSDAYSAMVEQNIPVTFYYGDYIGEEFTDVPAAVMWSMMASSADTFTEAYNAAGGSSTVVHLPDEGITGNDHFMFQDLNNDVIADHIEAWIQENVTE
;
A
#
# COMPACT_ATOMS: atom_id res chain seq x y z
N MET A 1 -6.32 32.63 19.17
CA MET A 1 -6.19 31.19 19.35
C MET A 1 -5.43 30.69 18.12
N ASP A 2 -4.13 30.63 18.26
CA ASP A 2 -3.28 30.14 17.20
C ASP A 2 -3.62 28.66 17.00
N ASN A 3 -4.06 28.34 15.79
CA ASN A 3 -4.35 26.98 15.40
C ASN A 3 -3.00 26.27 15.24
N ALA A 4 -2.53 25.65 16.33
CA ALA A 4 -1.35 24.83 16.34
C ALA A 4 -1.65 23.45 15.73
N ALA A 5 -2.43 23.38 14.67
CA ALA A 5 -2.26 22.39 13.65
C ALA A 5 -0.95 22.77 12.95
N GLY A 6 0.16 22.43 13.55
CA GLY A 6 1.45 22.58 12.92
C GLY A 6 1.34 22.00 11.52
N ASP A 7 1.86 22.74 10.58
CA ASP A 7 2.17 22.27 9.23
C ASP A 7 3.06 21.03 9.38
N GLN A 8 2.40 19.89 9.58
CA GLN A 8 3.06 18.60 9.63
C GLN A 8 3.34 18.23 8.19
N ASN A 9 4.25 18.98 7.59
CA ASN A 9 4.88 18.59 6.36
C ASN A 9 5.70 17.33 6.68
N ILE A 10 5.04 16.17 6.62
CA ILE A 10 5.70 14.89 6.82
C ILE A 10 6.69 14.77 5.66
N ASP A 11 7.97 14.76 5.97
CA ASP A 11 9.01 14.45 5.00
C ASP A 11 8.98 12.93 4.77
N ASN A 12 8.35 12.50 3.66
CA ASN A 12 8.21 11.10 3.30
C ASN A 12 9.56 10.40 3.23
N THR A 13 10.58 11.07 2.75
CA THR A 13 11.94 10.53 2.65
C THR A 13 12.53 10.19 4.01
N VAL A 14 12.35 11.06 5.01
CA VAL A 14 12.82 10.79 6.38
C VAL A 14 12.07 9.60 6.98
N VAL A 15 10.77 9.50 6.75
CA VAL A 15 9.98 8.36 7.23
C VAL A 15 10.41 7.07 6.54
N ALA A 16 10.57 7.08 5.22
CA ALA A 16 11.02 5.92 4.45
C ALA A 16 12.39 5.42 4.92
N GLN A 17 13.36 6.32 5.12
CA GLN A 17 14.69 5.97 5.65
C GLN A 17 14.62 5.36 7.05
N ALA A 18 13.76 5.89 7.93
CA ALA A 18 13.60 5.35 9.27
C ALA A 18 12.97 3.94 9.25
N VAL A 19 11.99 3.71 8.38
CA VAL A 19 11.37 2.40 8.18
C VAL A 19 12.37 1.41 7.58
N ALA A 20 13.12 1.80 6.56
CA ALA A 20 14.16 0.98 5.96
C ALA A 20 15.22 0.55 6.98
N ALA A 21 15.71 1.48 7.81
CA ALA A 21 16.66 1.17 8.87
C ALA A 21 16.10 0.18 9.91
N ALA A 22 14.79 0.24 10.20
CA ALA A 22 14.15 -0.73 11.09
C ALA A 22 14.04 -2.12 10.42
N ILE A 23 13.75 -2.17 9.12
CA ILE A 23 13.72 -3.40 8.32
C ILE A 23 15.10 -4.05 8.29
N ASP A 24 16.16 -3.28 8.03
CA ASP A 24 17.54 -3.77 8.04
C ASP A 24 17.92 -4.37 9.41
N GLU A 25 17.55 -3.71 10.51
CA GLU A 25 17.78 -4.21 11.86
C GLU A 25 17.02 -5.53 12.13
N ILE A 26 15.80 -5.68 11.58
CA ILE A 26 15.03 -6.93 11.66
C ILE A 26 15.77 -8.04 10.88
N TYR A 27 16.20 -7.73 9.67
CA TYR A 27 16.95 -8.67 8.84
C TYR A 27 18.27 -9.11 9.50
N ASP A 28 19.02 -8.16 10.04
CA ASP A 28 20.28 -8.46 10.76
C ASP A 28 20.08 -9.41 11.95
N ARG A 29 18.92 -9.36 12.59
CA ARG A 29 18.58 -10.21 13.75
C ARG A 29 17.98 -11.55 13.37
N THR A 30 17.22 -11.61 12.30
CA THR A 30 16.39 -12.78 11.97
C THR A 30 16.83 -13.51 10.70
N GLY A 31 17.51 -12.80 9.79
CA GLY A 31 17.80 -13.28 8.43
C GLY A 31 16.56 -13.36 7.54
N GLN A 32 15.45 -12.69 7.92
CA GLN A 32 14.19 -12.70 7.17
C GLN A 32 13.84 -11.31 6.67
N ASP A 33 13.41 -11.22 5.42
CA ASP A 33 12.87 -10.01 4.83
C ASP A 33 11.50 -9.66 5.44
N SER A 34 11.10 -8.41 5.34
CA SER A 34 9.88 -7.89 5.98
C SER A 34 8.79 -7.64 4.97
N ILE A 35 7.55 -7.96 5.33
CA ILE A 35 6.36 -7.52 4.58
C ILE A 35 5.97 -6.14 5.09
N LEU A 36 5.91 -5.18 4.19
CA LEU A 36 5.52 -3.80 4.51
C LEU A 36 4.01 -3.65 4.33
N VAL A 37 3.28 -3.48 5.43
CA VAL A 37 1.85 -3.16 5.40
C VAL A 37 1.67 -1.67 5.65
N THR A 38 1.02 -0.98 4.73
CA THR A 38 0.76 0.46 4.79
C THR A 38 -0.71 0.78 4.75
N HIS A 39 -1.09 1.94 5.29
CA HIS A 39 -2.46 2.43 5.23
C HIS A 39 -2.49 3.93 4.96
N SER A 40 -3.43 4.35 4.10
CA SER A 40 -3.76 5.77 3.88
C SER A 40 -2.53 6.60 3.50
N GLN A 41 -2.27 7.68 4.20
CA GLN A 41 -1.11 8.56 4.00
C GLN A 41 0.24 7.81 4.19
N GLY A 42 0.25 6.77 5.01
CA GLY A 42 1.43 5.92 5.21
C GLY A 42 1.90 5.17 3.95
N GLY A 43 1.04 5.04 2.95
CA GLY A 43 1.41 4.51 1.64
C GLY A 43 2.45 5.39 0.94
N LEU A 44 2.38 6.72 1.08
CA LEU A 44 3.29 7.63 0.38
C LEU A 44 4.77 7.39 0.75
N PRO A 45 5.19 7.44 2.03
CA PRO A 45 6.55 7.05 2.40
C PRO A 45 6.82 5.56 2.18
N GLY A 46 5.79 4.70 2.24
CA GLY A 46 5.93 3.25 2.01
C GLY A 46 6.51 2.92 0.65
N TRP A 47 6.12 3.66 -0.40
CA TRP A 47 6.65 3.48 -1.74
C TRP A 47 8.15 3.82 -1.87
N GLU A 48 8.68 4.70 -1.01
CA GLU A 48 10.09 5.09 -1.03
C GLU A 48 10.99 4.12 -0.25
N VAL A 49 10.44 3.24 0.59
CA VAL A 49 11.23 2.31 1.43
C VAL A 49 12.20 1.47 0.60
N PRO A 50 11.81 0.88 -0.55
CA PRO A 50 12.72 0.09 -1.39
C PRO A 50 13.91 0.85 -2.00
N LEU A 51 13.94 2.18 -1.88
CA LEU A 51 15.11 2.97 -2.26
C LEU A 51 16.26 2.85 -1.24
N TYR A 52 15.98 2.38 -0.03
CA TYR A 52 16.90 2.44 1.10
C TYR A 52 17.19 1.09 1.73
N THR A 53 16.51 0.01 1.30
CA THR A 53 16.74 -1.36 1.76
C THR A 53 16.35 -2.36 0.68
N ASP A 54 17.03 -3.48 0.63
CA ASP A 54 16.72 -4.63 -0.25
C ASP A 54 15.93 -5.74 0.49
N HIS A 55 15.44 -5.44 1.72
CA HIS A 55 14.83 -6.43 2.61
C HIS A 55 13.30 -6.30 2.73
N VAL A 56 12.65 -5.85 1.65
CA VAL A 56 11.18 -5.80 1.54
C VAL A 56 10.71 -7.01 0.73
N ALA A 57 10.09 -7.99 1.40
CA ALA A 57 9.56 -9.20 0.77
C ALA A 57 8.28 -8.93 -0.04
N ALA A 58 7.44 -8.00 0.40
CA ALA A 58 6.20 -7.62 -0.27
C ALA A 58 5.65 -6.30 0.29
N ILE A 59 4.76 -5.65 -0.47
CA ILE A 59 4.01 -4.47 0.00
C ILE A 59 2.52 -4.75 -0.07
N VAL A 60 1.83 -4.61 1.06
CA VAL A 60 0.37 -4.64 1.19
C VAL A 60 -0.11 -3.22 1.49
N ALA A 61 -0.78 -2.60 0.54
CA ALA A 61 -1.22 -1.22 0.63
C ALA A 61 -2.75 -1.16 0.83
N ILE A 62 -3.17 -0.80 2.04
CA ILE A 62 -4.58 -0.68 2.40
C ILE A 62 -5.01 0.77 2.18
N GLU A 63 -5.88 1.00 1.21
CA GLU A 63 -6.37 2.32 0.80
C GLU A 63 -5.28 3.40 0.86
N PRO A 64 -4.17 3.23 0.12
CA PRO A 64 -3.06 4.17 0.17
C PRO A 64 -3.46 5.52 -0.44
N GLY A 65 -2.80 6.60 -0.01
CA GLY A 65 -2.98 7.95 -0.54
C GLY A 65 -2.50 8.14 -1.99
N GLY A 66 -2.48 7.08 -2.76
CA GLY A 66 -2.05 6.96 -4.16
C GLY A 66 -0.98 5.88 -4.32
N ALA A 67 -0.75 5.46 -5.56
CA ALA A 67 0.34 4.56 -5.91
C ALA A 67 1.64 5.32 -6.21
N ALA A 68 2.77 4.62 -6.27
CA ALA A 68 4.02 5.19 -6.75
C ALA A 68 3.88 5.62 -8.23
N ALA A 69 4.47 6.75 -8.59
CA ALA A 69 4.47 7.20 -9.97
C ALA A 69 5.32 6.24 -10.84
N VAL A 70 4.78 5.83 -11.98
CA VAL A 70 5.36 4.79 -12.87
C VAL A 70 6.77 5.12 -13.36
N ASP A 71 7.14 6.38 -13.40
CA ASP A 71 8.45 6.86 -13.85
C ASP A 71 9.36 7.31 -12.68
N SER A 72 8.99 7.00 -11.44
CA SER A 72 9.76 7.35 -10.25
C SER A 72 10.90 6.38 -9.97
N ASP A 73 11.90 6.86 -9.21
CA ASP A 73 12.99 6.03 -8.71
C ASP A 73 12.45 4.91 -7.79
N ALA A 74 11.41 5.20 -6.98
CA ALA A 74 10.75 4.22 -6.12
C ALA A 74 10.12 3.08 -6.92
N TYR A 75 9.40 3.41 -8.01
CA TYR A 75 8.86 2.40 -8.92
C TYR A 75 9.98 1.53 -9.51
N SER A 76 11.06 2.16 -9.97
CA SER A 76 12.20 1.45 -10.56
C SER A 76 12.85 0.50 -9.57
N ALA A 77 13.05 0.94 -8.32
CA ALA A 77 13.60 0.09 -7.26
C ALA A 77 12.70 -1.13 -6.97
N MET A 78 11.38 -0.95 -6.92
CA MET A 78 10.44 -2.05 -6.73
C MET A 78 10.48 -3.07 -7.89
N VAL A 79 10.60 -2.58 -9.16
CA VAL A 79 10.74 -3.46 -10.33
C VAL A 79 12.06 -4.23 -10.27
N GLU A 80 13.17 -3.57 -9.96
CA GLU A 80 14.50 -4.19 -9.88
C GLU A 80 14.58 -5.26 -8.79
N GLN A 81 13.94 -5.02 -7.64
CA GLN A 81 13.86 -5.97 -6.53
C GLN A 81 12.76 -7.02 -6.71
N ASN A 82 11.91 -6.87 -7.76
CA ASN A 82 10.77 -7.75 -8.03
C ASN A 82 9.82 -7.92 -6.83
N ILE A 83 9.49 -6.82 -6.14
CA ILE A 83 8.66 -6.81 -4.94
C ILE A 83 7.20 -7.06 -5.31
N PRO A 84 6.53 -8.13 -4.81
CA PRO A 84 5.09 -8.28 -4.98
C PRO A 84 4.31 -7.15 -4.27
N VAL A 85 3.29 -6.60 -4.94
CA VAL A 85 2.49 -5.49 -4.42
C VAL A 85 1.01 -5.84 -4.49
N THR A 86 0.25 -5.59 -3.43
CA THR A 86 -1.21 -5.66 -3.47
C THR A 86 -1.84 -4.40 -2.88
N PHE A 87 -2.92 -3.97 -3.51
CA PHE A 87 -3.75 -2.87 -3.05
C PHE A 87 -5.09 -3.42 -2.59
N TYR A 88 -5.60 -2.93 -1.46
CA TYR A 88 -6.91 -3.26 -0.93
C TYR A 88 -7.78 -2.03 -0.82
N TYR A 89 -8.97 -2.08 -1.38
CA TYR A 89 -9.96 -1.02 -1.33
C TYR A 89 -11.29 -1.56 -0.82
N GLY A 90 -11.91 -0.83 0.12
CA GLY A 90 -13.20 -1.16 0.71
C GLY A 90 -14.38 -0.67 -0.10
N ASP A 91 -15.52 -0.54 0.60
CA ASP A 91 -16.75 0.03 0.05
C ASP A 91 -16.62 1.56 -0.13
N TYR A 92 -17.67 2.18 -0.68
CA TYR A 92 -17.81 3.64 -0.83
C TYR A 92 -16.82 4.28 -1.80
N ILE A 93 -16.19 3.49 -2.65
CA ILE A 93 -15.30 3.90 -3.75
C ILE A 93 -15.97 3.45 -5.05
N GLY A 94 -16.35 4.39 -5.90
CA GLY A 94 -17.02 4.07 -7.15
C GLY A 94 -17.83 5.22 -7.73
N GLU A 95 -18.35 5.01 -8.94
CA GLU A 95 -19.12 6.03 -9.67
C GLU A 95 -20.42 6.42 -8.97
N GLU A 96 -21.00 5.54 -8.18
CA GLU A 96 -22.23 5.78 -7.42
C GLU A 96 -22.07 6.80 -6.28
N PHE A 97 -20.86 7.10 -5.86
CA PHE A 97 -20.56 8.01 -4.75
C PHE A 97 -20.04 9.38 -5.21
N THR A 98 -20.28 9.77 -6.46
CA THR A 98 -19.77 11.03 -7.04
C THR A 98 -20.22 12.30 -6.33
N ASP A 99 -21.30 12.25 -5.56
CA ASP A 99 -21.79 13.38 -4.76
C ASP A 99 -21.02 13.54 -3.43
N VAL A 100 -20.12 12.61 -3.09
CA VAL A 100 -19.30 12.64 -1.88
C VAL A 100 -17.85 12.96 -2.24
N PRO A 101 -17.36 14.19 -1.96
CA PRO A 101 -16.00 14.60 -2.38
C PRO A 101 -14.88 13.68 -1.92
N ALA A 102 -15.00 13.08 -0.73
CA ALA A 102 -14.03 12.11 -0.22
C ALA A 102 -14.03 10.84 -1.06
N ALA A 103 -15.20 10.32 -1.42
CA ALA A 103 -15.30 9.11 -2.28
C ALA A 103 -14.71 9.35 -3.68
N VAL A 104 -14.94 10.54 -4.25
CA VAL A 104 -14.32 10.94 -5.53
C VAL A 104 -12.79 10.92 -5.42
N MET A 105 -12.25 11.48 -4.34
CA MET A 105 -10.80 11.46 -4.11
C MET A 105 -10.28 10.03 -4.01
N TRP A 106 -10.93 9.16 -3.24
CA TRP A 106 -10.50 7.78 -3.09
C TRP A 106 -10.65 6.97 -4.37
N SER A 107 -11.66 7.25 -5.20
CA SER A 107 -11.77 6.65 -6.55
C SER A 107 -10.58 7.03 -7.44
N MET A 108 -10.07 8.27 -7.33
CA MET A 108 -8.86 8.68 -8.04
C MET A 108 -7.61 7.93 -7.52
N MET A 109 -7.52 7.69 -6.20
CA MET A 109 -6.42 6.92 -5.61
C MET A 109 -6.48 5.46 -6.08
N ALA A 110 -7.65 4.84 -6.11
CA ALA A 110 -7.85 3.49 -6.66
C ALA A 110 -7.46 3.42 -8.14
N SER A 111 -7.88 4.38 -8.96
CA SER A 111 -7.47 4.46 -10.38
C SER A 111 -5.96 4.62 -10.56
N SER A 112 -5.27 5.26 -9.62
CA SER A 112 -3.80 5.33 -9.63
C SER A 112 -3.16 3.97 -9.36
N ALA A 113 -3.77 3.14 -8.51
CA ALA A 113 -3.33 1.77 -8.24
C ALA A 113 -3.54 0.86 -9.46
N ASP A 114 -4.65 1.02 -10.18
CA ASP A 114 -4.90 0.30 -11.45
C ASP A 114 -3.81 0.64 -12.49
N THR A 115 -3.52 1.94 -12.66
CA THR A 115 -2.48 2.41 -13.58
C THR A 115 -1.10 1.87 -13.20
N PHE A 116 -0.75 1.91 -11.92
CA PHE A 116 0.48 1.33 -11.41
C PHE A 116 0.54 -0.17 -11.70
N THR A 117 -0.51 -0.89 -11.37
CA THR A 117 -0.58 -2.36 -11.50
C THR A 117 -0.42 -2.80 -12.95
N GLU A 118 -1.09 -2.12 -13.90
CA GLU A 118 -0.94 -2.39 -15.32
C GLU A 118 0.53 -2.20 -15.77
N ALA A 119 1.13 -1.08 -15.43
CA ALA A 119 2.51 -0.76 -15.82
C ALA A 119 3.52 -1.70 -15.12
N TYR A 120 3.31 -2.00 -13.84
CA TYR A 120 4.19 -2.83 -13.04
C TYR A 120 4.22 -4.27 -13.56
N ASN A 121 3.05 -4.84 -13.86
CA ASN A 121 2.93 -6.18 -14.45
C ASN A 121 3.51 -6.21 -15.87
N ALA A 122 3.35 -5.15 -16.66
CA ALA A 122 3.97 -5.04 -17.99
C ALA A 122 5.51 -4.96 -17.91
N ALA A 123 6.07 -4.43 -16.82
CA ALA A 123 7.50 -4.39 -16.57
C ALA A 123 8.07 -5.71 -16.01
N GLY A 124 7.22 -6.72 -15.78
CA GLY A 124 7.60 -8.04 -15.26
C GLY A 124 7.47 -8.19 -13.74
N GLY A 125 6.96 -7.18 -13.05
CA GLY A 125 6.60 -7.26 -11.62
C GLY A 125 5.31 -8.04 -11.39
N SER A 126 4.92 -8.18 -10.12
CA SER A 126 3.65 -8.79 -9.70
C SER A 126 2.86 -7.79 -8.85
N SER A 127 1.72 -7.31 -9.38
CA SER A 127 0.84 -6.41 -8.64
C SER A 127 -0.62 -6.78 -8.86
N THR A 128 -1.44 -6.62 -7.82
CA THR A 128 -2.90 -6.84 -7.84
C THR A 128 -3.63 -5.70 -7.14
N VAL A 129 -4.84 -5.40 -7.62
CA VAL A 129 -5.78 -4.51 -6.95
C VAL A 129 -7.00 -5.33 -6.53
N VAL A 130 -7.33 -5.31 -5.27
CA VAL A 130 -8.47 -6.00 -4.67
C VAL A 130 -9.50 -4.96 -4.25
N HIS A 131 -10.66 -4.97 -4.91
CA HIS A 131 -11.85 -4.30 -4.43
C HIS A 131 -12.67 -5.30 -3.62
N LEU A 132 -12.70 -5.16 -2.31
CA LEU A 132 -13.35 -6.11 -1.39
C LEU A 132 -14.80 -6.43 -1.75
N PRO A 133 -15.63 -5.45 -2.21
CA PRO A 133 -16.98 -5.75 -2.69
C PRO A 133 -17.04 -6.73 -3.85
N ASP A 134 -16.06 -6.73 -4.75
CA ASP A 134 -16.00 -7.66 -5.89
C ASP A 134 -15.70 -9.10 -5.44
N GLU A 135 -15.04 -9.24 -4.30
CA GLU A 135 -14.79 -10.53 -3.64
C GLU A 135 -15.93 -10.96 -2.71
N GLY A 136 -17.03 -10.17 -2.67
CA GLY A 136 -18.18 -10.41 -1.80
C GLY A 136 -17.96 -10.01 -0.33
N ILE A 137 -16.89 -9.29 -0.04
CA ILE A 137 -16.56 -8.75 1.29
C ILE A 137 -17.02 -7.29 1.31
N THR A 138 -18.05 -7.00 2.12
CA THR A 138 -18.71 -5.69 2.15
C THR A 138 -18.87 -5.15 3.58
N GLY A 139 -19.14 -3.85 3.70
CA GLY A 139 -19.33 -3.16 4.96
C GLY A 139 -18.03 -2.58 5.51
N ASN A 140 -17.04 -2.36 4.63
CA ASN A 140 -15.72 -1.90 5.00
C ASN A 140 -15.48 -0.45 4.57
N ASP A 141 -15.14 0.39 5.55
CA ASP A 141 -14.75 1.76 5.32
C ASP A 141 -13.24 1.92 5.14
N HIS A 142 -12.75 3.16 5.15
CA HIS A 142 -11.33 3.47 5.03
C HIS A 142 -10.45 2.80 6.09
N PHE A 143 -11.02 2.44 7.23
CA PHE A 143 -10.31 1.76 8.32
C PHE A 143 -10.73 0.30 8.43
N MET A 144 -10.78 -0.41 7.31
CA MET A 144 -11.27 -1.79 7.20
C MET A 144 -10.70 -2.76 8.25
N PHE A 145 -9.52 -2.50 8.77
CA PHE A 145 -8.91 -3.28 9.85
C PHE A 145 -9.54 -3.03 11.24
N GLN A 146 -10.48 -2.07 11.35
CA GLN A 146 -11.27 -1.80 12.55
C GLN A 146 -12.73 -2.28 12.42
N ASP A 147 -13.14 -2.74 11.24
CA ASP A 147 -14.48 -3.22 10.98
C ASP A 147 -14.73 -4.59 11.61
N LEU A 148 -16.02 -4.97 11.72
CA LEU A 148 -16.42 -6.20 12.41
C LEU A 148 -15.99 -7.48 11.71
N ASN A 149 -15.63 -7.40 10.43
CA ASN A 149 -15.16 -8.50 9.58
C ASN A 149 -13.67 -8.39 9.26
N ASN A 150 -12.90 -7.71 10.10
CA ASN A 150 -11.48 -7.50 9.88
C ASN A 150 -10.68 -8.82 9.86
N ASP A 151 -11.16 -9.86 10.51
CA ASP A 151 -10.61 -11.21 10.45
C ASP A 151 -10.69 -11.82 9.04
N VAL A 152 -11.82 -11.61 8.33
CA VAL A 152 -11.99 -12.05 6.94
C VAL A 152 -10.98 -11.35 6.01
N ILE A 153 -10.76 -10.05 6.22
CA ILE A 153 -9.79 -9.27 5.45
C ILE A 153 -8.36 -9.74 5.75
N ALA A 154 -8.05 -9.98 7.02
CA ALA A 154 -6.76 -10.50 7.43
C ALA A 154 -6.47 -11.87 6.80
N ASP A 155 -7.44 -12.79 6.80
CA ASP A 155 -7.34 -14.10 6.15
C ASP A 155 -7.11 -13.95 4.63
N HIS A 156 -7.77 -12.99 3.99
CA HIS A 156 -7.58 -12.72 2.56
C HIS A 156 -6.16 -12.19 2.26
N ILE A 157 -5.66 -11.28 3.09
CA ILE A 157 -4.29 -10.76 2.97
C ILE A 157 -3.27 -11.88 3.23
N GLU A 158 -3.50 -12.71 4.24
CA GLU A 158 -2.63 -13.85 4.55
C GLU A 158 -2.55 -14.84 3.38
N ALA A 159 -3.70 -15.16 2.76
CA ALA A 159 -3.73 -16.03 1.58
C ALA A 159 -2.91 -15.44 0.43
N TRP A 160 -3.05 -14.13 0.16
CA TRP A 160 -2.25 -13.46 -0.86
C TRP A 160 -0.75 -13.51 -0.54
N ILE A 161 -0.35 -13.29 0.72
CA ILE A 161 1.04 -13.38 1.16
C ILE A 161 1.59 -14.79 0.90
N GLN A 162 0.85 -15.83 1.27
CA GLN A 162 1.27 -17.22 1.09
C GLN A 162 1.46 -17.60 -0.39
N GLU A 163 0.72 -16.98 -1.29
CA GLU A 163 0.81 -17.22 -2.73
C GLU A 163 1.94 -16.45 -3.41
N ASN A 164 2.30 -15.28 -2.90
CA ASN A 164 3.18 -14.33 -3.58
C ASN A 164 4.54 -14.13 -2.91
N VAL A 165 4.67 -14.46 -1.62
CA VAL A 165 5.94 -14.36 -0.88
C VAL A 165 6.52 -15.75 -0.73
N THR A 166 7.65 -16.01 -1.39
CA THR A 166 8.39 -17.27 -1.24
C THR A 166 9.40 -17.13 -0.12
N GLU A 167 9.49 -18.16 0.75
CA GLU A 167 10.54 -18.28 1.77
C GLU A 167 11.96 -18.40 1.16
#